data_6148017ef4abf02e91c79a7e33646054
#
_entry.id   6148017ef4abf02e91c79a7e33646054
#
_cell.length_a   1.000
_cell.length_b   1.000
_cell.length_c   1.000
_cell.angle_alpha   90.00
_cell.angle_beta   90.00
_cell.angle_gamma   90.00
#
_symmetry.space_group_name_H-M   'P 1'
#
loop_
_entity.id
_entity.type
_entity.pdbx_description
1 polymer ?
#
loop_
_entity_poly.entity_id
_entity_poly.type
_entity_poly.pdbx_seq_one_letter_code
_entity_poly.pdbx_strand_id
1 'polypeptide(L)'
;MAASANAFEEAGMTSSVKSGYAPVNGLKLYYELHGTGEPLILLHGGLGSIEMLAELLPAFSRTRRVIAVDLQGHGRTGDTDRPITCEALGDDIAALIKTLGIAKADVMGYSLGAGTGLQITIRHPEAVRKLVVVSTVFKRDGWYPEILTAMAQLGPAVAEQLKQSPLYQTYSRIAPNPANWPVLVTKMGDLLRRDFDWGKDIVAIKAPTLLVFGDADSIRPEHVVEFFELLGGGKKDGGWDGSGISNARLAILPGLTHYNIVSSPALAPTVLSFLDAPMAGAK
;
A
#
# COMPACT_ATOMS: atom_id res chain seq x y z
N MET A 1 6.42 21.09 -56.91
CA MET A 1 6.99 20.06 -56.00
C MET A 1 6.41 20.30 -54.62
N ALA A 2 5.42 19.51 -54.25
CA ALA A 2 4.72 19.64 -52.99
C ALA A 2 5.35 18.70 -51.96
N ALA A 3 5.81 19.25 -50.84
CA ALA A 3 6.30 18.51 -49.69
C ALA A 3 5.12 18.09 -48.82
N SER A 4 4.87 16.79 -48.72
CA SER A 4 3.90 16.18 -47.83
C SER A 4 4.43 16.18 -46.38
N ALA A 5 3.79 16.93 -45.53
CA ALA A 5 3.98 16.85 -44.09
C ALA A 5 3.21 15.61 -43.55
N ASN A 6 3.95 14.61 -43.10
CA ASN A 6 3.37 13.51 -42.33
C ASN A 6 3.05 13.99 -40.88
N ALA A 7 1.80 14.17 -40.62
CA ALA A 7 1.28 14.32 -39.26
C ALA A 7 1.36 12.94 -38.57
N PHE A 8 2.20 12.82 -37.55
CA PHE A 8 2.12 11.72 -36.59
C PHE A 8 0.89 11.95 -35.74
N GLU A 9 -0.17 11.23 -36.00
CA GLU A 9 -1.32 11.08 -35.09
C GLU A 9 -0.83 10.35 -33.83
N GLU A 10 -0.60 11.09 -32.75
CA GLU A 10 -0.54 10.51 -31.40
C GLU A 10 -1.92 9.95 -31.06
N ALA A 11 -2.08 8.65 -31.22
CA ALA A 11 -3.23 7.93 -30.71
C ALA A 11 -3.17 7.92 -29.18
N GLY A 12 -3.70 8.97 -28.55
CA GLY A 12 -3.97 9.06 -27.14
C GLY A 12 -5.04 8.01 -26.75
N MET A 13 -4.60 6.80 -26.42
CA MET A 13 -5.46 5.82 -25.74
C MET A 13 -5.74 6.33 -24.32
N THR A 14 -6.77 7.16 -24.15
CA THR A 14 -7.39 7.39 -22.85
C THR A 14 -8.11 6.10 -22.45
N SER A 15 -7.41 5.19 -21.81
CA SER A 15 -8.01 4.06 -21.13
C SER A 15 -9.00 4.62 -20.10
N SER A 16 -10.29 4.49 -20.35
CA SER A 16 -11.33 4.92 -19.41
C SER A 16 -11.13 4.16 -18.11
N VAL A 17 -10.88 4.88 -17.01
CA VAL A 17 -10.85 4.32 -15.66
C VAL A 17 -12.17 3.62 -15.40
N LYS A 18 -12.14 2.33 -15.10
CA LYS A 18 -13.33 1.59 -14.68
C LYS A 18 -13.33 1.55 -13.14
N SER A 19 -14.43 1.96 -12.55
CA SER A 19 -14.60 1.89 -11.09
C SER A 19 -15.87 1.12 -10.73
N GLY A 20 -15.92 0.63 -9.50
CA GLY A 20 -17.06 -0.10 -9.00
C GLY A 20 -17.00 -0.38 -7.51
N TYR A 21 -18.02 -1.08 -7.05
CA TYR A 21 -18.13 -1.55 -5.67
C TYR A 21 -18.20 -3.07 -5.67
N ALA A 22 -17.36 -3.70 -4.87
CA ALA A 22 -17.40 -5.14 -4.62
C ALA A 22 -18.08 -5.41 -3.26
N PRO A 23 -19.05 -6.32 -3.16
CA PRO A 23 -19.59 -6.78 -1.89
C PRO A 23 -18.59 -7.75 -1.25
N VAL A 24 -17.90 -7.32 -0.18
CA VAL A 24 -16.93 -8.13 0.56
C VAL A 24 -17.18 -7.97 2.06
N ASN A 25 -17.32 -9.07 2.78
CA ASN A 25 -17.39 -9.12 4.26
C ASN A 25 -18.32 -8.06 4.89
N GLY A 26 -19.48 -7.80 4.26
CA GLY A 26 -20.45 -6.79 4.72
C GLY A 26 -20.18 -5.36 4.30
N LEU A 27 -19.11 -5.12 3.53
CA LEU A 27 -18.79 -3.83 2.92
C LEU A 27 -19.21 -3.78 1.45
N LYS A 28 -19.43 -2.56 0.95
CA LYS A 28 -19.35 -2.21 -0.46
C LYS A 28 -18.01 -1.52 -0.69
N LEU A 29 -16.99 -2.32 -0.97
CA LEU A 29 -15.61 -1.87 -1.11
C LEU A 29 -15.40 -1.22 -2.48
N TYR A 30 -15.07 0.06 -2.51
CA TYR A 30 -14.81 0.81 -3.73
C TYR A 30 -13.43 0.48 -4.28
N TYR A 31 -13.37 0.30 -5.60
CA TYR A 31 -12.11 0.11 -6.30
C TYR A 31 -12.11 0.76 -7.68
N GLU A 32 -10.93 1.03 -8.20
CA GLU A 32 -10.68 1.52 -9.55
C GLU A 32 -9.74 0.58 -10.29
N LEU A 33 -9.97 0.40 -11.59
CA LEU A 33 -9.14 -0.39 -12.49
C LEU A 33 -8.42 0.54 -13.47
N HIS A 34 -7.09 0.48 -13.48
CA HIS A 34 -6.25 1.27 -14.36
C HIS A 34 -5.29 0.35 -15.13
N GLY A 35 -5.16 0.56 -16.44
CA GLY A 35 -4.24 -0.19 -17.28
C GLY A 35 -4.62 -1.66 -17.48
N THR A 36 -3.66 -2.43 -17.99
CA THR A 36 -3.77 -3.86 -18.29
C THR A 36 -2.47 -4.57 -17.94
N GLY A 37 -2.47 -5.91 -17.90
CA GLY A 37 -1.30 -6.74 -17.58
C GLY A 37 -1.43 -7.46 -16.24
N GLU A 38 -0.32 -7.75 -15.60
CA GLU A 38 -0.29 -8.44 -14.30
C GLU A 38 -1.03 -7.62 -13.23
N PRO A 39 -1.89 -8.24 -12.42
CA PRO A 39 -2.67 -7.54 -11.41
C PRO A 39 -1.79 -7.01 -10.28
N LEU A 40 -1.99 -5.73 -9.95
CA LEU A 40 -1.37 -5.04 -8.82
C LEU A 40 -2.45 -4.41 -7.94
N ILE A 41 -2.61 -4.91 -6.73
CA ILE A 41 -3.44 -4.28 -5.70
C ILE A 41 -2.66 -3.11 -5.11
N LEU A 42 -3.25 -1.92 -5.08
CA LEU A 42 -2.62 -0.70 -4.58
C LEU A 42 -3.43 -0.11 -3.42
N LEU A 43 -2.80 0.00 -2.23
CA LEU A 43 -3.44 0.33 -0.96
C LEU A 43 -2.85 1.61 -0.35
N HIS A 44 -3.71 2.58 -0.04
CA HIS A 44 -3.36 3.87 0.52
C HIS A 44 -3.06 3.82 2.03
N GLY A 45 -2.51 4.90 2.57
CA GLY A 45 -2.27 5.10 4.01
C GLY A 45 -3.51 5.52 4.80
N GLY A 46 -3.39 5.52 6.12
CA GLY A 46 -4.46 5.92 7.03
C GLY A 46 -4.97 7.33 6.77
N LEU A 47 -6.27 7.57 6.95
CA LEU A 47 -7.00 8.80 6.66
C LEU A 47 -6.95 9.24 5.19
N GLY A 48 -6.35 8.43 4.29
CA GLY A 48 -6.21 8.70 2.87
C GLY A 48 -7.32 8.08 2.03
N SER A 49 -7.04 7.98 0.73
CA SER A 49 -7.89 7.35 -0.28
C SER A 49 -7.04 7.04 -1.52
N ILE A 50 -7.65 6.54 -2.60
CA ILE A 50 -6.97 6.33 -3.88
C ILE A 50 -6.27 7.60 -4.36
N GLU A 51 -6.82 8.79 -4.09
CA GLU A 51 -6.25 10.08 -4.46
C GLU A 51 -4.84 10.30 -3.89
N MET A 52 -4.53 9.71 -2.73
CA MET A 52 -3.18 9.75 -2.16
C MET A 52 -2.13 9.07 -3.05
N LEU A 53 -2.56 8.16 -3.91
CA LEU A 53 -1.73 7.34 -4.79
C LEU A 53 -1.74 7.85 -6.24
N ALA A 54 -2.38 8.99 -6.50
CA ALA A 54 -2.63 9.48 -7.86
C ALA A 54 -1.35 9.64 -8.71
N GLU A 55 -0.23 10.03 -8.11
CA GLU A 55 1.05 10.19 -8.80
C GLU A 55 1.69 8.84 -9.21
N LEU A 56 1.33 7.75 -8.52
CA LEU A 56 1.84 6.41 -8.82
C LEU A 56 1.04 5.70 -9.93
N LEU A 57 -0.27 6.00 -10.03
CA LEU A 57 -1.18 5.32 -10.96
C LEU A 57 -0.70 5.36 -12.42
N PRO A 58 -0.26 6.51 -12.99
CA PRO A 58 0.20 6.57 -14.38
C PRO A 58 1.43 5.71 -14.63
N ALA A 59 2.34 5.61 -13.67
CA ALA A 59 3.55 4.83 -13.81
C ALA A 59 3.25 3.32 -13.82
N PHE A 60 2.43 2.86 -12.89
CA PHE A 60 2.10 1.44 -12.76
C PHE A 60 1.14 0.96 -13.84
N SER A 61 0.14 1.77 -14.23
CA SER A 61 -0.87 1.39 -15.22
C SER A 61 -0.36 1.19 -16.64
N ARG A 62 0.88 1.62 -16.94
CA ARG A 62 1.50 1.37 -18.24
C ARG A 62 1.75 -0.11 -18.52
N THR A 63 2.06 -0.90 -17.49
CA THR A 63 2.45 -2.31 -17.61
C THR A 63 1.65 -3.24 -16.70
N ARG A 64 0.80 -2.70 -15.84
CA ARG A 64 0.05 -3.44 -14.82
C ARG A 64 -1.45 -3.14 -14.92
N ARG A 65 -2.27 -4.14 -14.59
CA ARG A 65 -3.66 -3.91 -14.23
C ARG A 65 -3.72 -3.52 -12.76
N VAL A 66 -3.69 -2.21 -12.49
CA VAL A 66 -3.76 -1.68 -11.14
C VAL A 66 -5.18 -1.73 -10.62
N ILE A 67 -5.37 -2.31 -9.45
CA ILE A 67 -6.61 -2.31 -8.68
C ILE A 67 -6.36 -1.42 -7.46
N ALA A 68 -6.69 -0.13 -7.56
CA ALA A 68 -6.59 0.82 -6.46
C ALA A 68 -7.86 0.73 -5.60
N VAL A 69 -7.72 0.73 -4.28
CA VAL A 69 -8.83 0.43 -3.36
C VAL A 69 -8.95 1.50 -2.28
N ASP A 70 -10.17 1.99 -2.05
CA ASP A 70 -10.51 2.77 -0.85
C ASP A 70 -10.84 1.79 0.28
N LEU A 71 -10.04 1.78 1.36
CA LEU A 71 -10.20 0.86 2.50
C LEU A 71 -11.47 1.18 3.32
N GLN A 72 -11.90 0.26 4.21
CA GLN A 72 -13.06 0.48 5.09
C GLN A 72 -13.03 1.86 5.76
N GLY A 73 -14.14 2.60 5.65
CA GLY A 73 -14.32 3.93 6.24
C GLY A 73 -13.55 5.05 5.54
N HIS A 74 -12.73 4.74 4.53
CA HIS A 74 -11.92 5.69 3.78
C HIS A 74 -12.48 5.96 2.39
N GLY A 75 -12.19 7.14 1.86
CA GLY A 75 -12.56 7.50 0.50
C GLY A 75 -14.05 7.25 0.22
N ARG A 76 -14.34 6.50 -0.84
CA ARG A 76 -15.70 6.16 -1.27
C ARG A 76 -16.25 4.89 -0.61
N THR A 77 -15.43 4.17 0.15
CA THR A 77 -15.86 2.99 0.91
C THR A 77 -16.50 3.42 2.22
N GLY A 78 -17.76 3.05 2.43
CA GLY A 78 -18.47 3.27 3.70
C GLY A 78 -17.81 2.54 4.86
N ASP A 79 -18.21 2.91 6.06
CA ASP A 79 -17.79 2.23 7.29
C ASP A 79 -18.86 1.22 7.74
N THR A 80 -18.48 0.33 8.66
CA THR A 80 -19.34 -0.61 9.39
C THR A 80 -19.06 -0.51 10.88
N ASP A 81 -19.87 -1.16 11.73
CA ASP A 81 -19.69 -1.13 13.19
C ASP A 81 -18.42 -1.83 13.67
N ARG A 82 -17.80 -2.70 12.83
CA ARG A 82 -16.57 -3.40 13.23
C ARG A 82 -15.40 -2.44 13.38
N PRO A 83 -14.42 -2.73 14.25
CA PRO A 83 -13.16 -2.00 14.31
C PRO A 83 -12.40 -2.04 12.98
N ILE A 84 -11.60 -1.02 12.72
CA ILE A 84 -10.57 -1.06 11.67
C ILE A 84 -9.35 -1.78 12.24
N THR A 85 -8.93 -2.87 11.59
CA THR A 85 -7.70 -3.62 11.91
C THR A 85 -7.01 -4.05 10.63
N CYS A 86 -5.68 -4.18 10.64
CA CYS A 86 -4.94 -4.64 9.46
C CYS A 86 -5.39 -6.05 9.02
N GLU A 87 -5.76 -6.90 9.99
CA GLU A 87 -6.27 -8.25 9.75
C GLU A 87 -7.61 -8.22 8.99
N ALA A 88 -8.59 -7.44 9.48
CA ALA A 88 -9.89 -7.32 8.84
C ALA A 88 -9.80 -6.67 7.46
N LEU A 89 -8.96 -5.63 7.30
CA LEU A 89 -8.68 -5.02 6.01
C LEU A 89 -8.02 -6.02 5.06
N GLY A 90 -7.09 -6.83 5.56
CA GLY A 90 -6.45 -7.90 4.78
C GLY A 90 -7.45 -8.93 4.26
N ASP A 91 -8.37 -9.37 5.11
CA ASP A 91 -9.45 -10.31 4.75
C ASP A 91 -10.38 -9.70 3.68
N ASP A 92 -10.68 -8.39 3.75
CA ASP A 92 -11.49 -7.70 2.73
C ASP A 92 -10.79 -7.67 1.37
N ILE A 93 -9.49 -7.37 1.35
CA ILE A 93 -8.73 -7.33 0.10
C ILE A 93 -8.57 -8.72 -0.51
N ALA A 94 -8.35 -9.76 0.31
CA ALA A 94 -8.33 -11.14 -0.18
C ALA A 94 -9.68 -11.53 -0.79
N ALA A 95 -10.79 -11.14 -0.16
CA ALA A 95 -12.13 -11.33 -0.70
C ALA A 95 -12.35 -10.54 -2.00
N LEU A 96 -11.83 -9.32 -2.12
CA LEU A 96 -11.86 -8.53 -3.36
C LEU A 96 -11.11 -9.24 -4.49
N ILE A 97 -9.88 -9.70 -4.24
CA ILE A 97 -9.07 -10.45 -5.22
C ILE A 97 -9.87 -11.64 -5.77
N LYS A 98 -10.49 -12.42 -4.87
CA LYS A 98 -11.36 -13.55 -5.24
C LYS A 98 -12.58 -13.12 -6.03
N THR A 99 -13.27 -12.04 -5.61
CA THR A 99 -14.48 -11.51 -6.28
C THR A 99 -14.19 -11.03 -7.71
N LEU A 100 -12.98 -10.49 -7.93
CA LEU A 100 -12.52 -10.06 -9.26
C LEU A 100 -12.01 -11.21 -10.13
N GLY A 101 -12.08 -12.47 -9.66
CA GLY A 101 -11.60 -13.65 -10.38
C GLY A 101 -10.08 -13.68 -10.59
N ILE A 102 -9.33 -13.02 -9.70
CA ILE A 102 -7.87 -12.96 -9.76
C ILE A 102 -7.31 -14.12 -8.94
N ALA A 103 -6.50 -14.96 -9.55
CA ALA A 103 -5.90 -16.11 -8.86
C ALA A 103 -4.81 -15.67 -7.87
N LYS A 104 -3.92 -14.78 -8.31
CA LYS A 104 -2.86 -14.14 -7.50
C LYS A 104 -2.61 -12.74 -8.00
N ALA A 105 -2.27 -11.82 -7.10
CA ALA A 105 -1.89 -10.45 -7.42
C ALA A 105 -0.57 -10.07 -6.76
N ASP A 106 0.13 -9.09 -7.35
CA ASP A 106 1.09 -8.31 -6.59
C ASP A 106 0.31 -7.39 -5.64
N VAL A 107 0.87 -7.14 -4.47
CA VAL A 107 0.27 -6.24 -3.49
C VAL A 107 1.28 -5.17 -3.12
N MET A 108 0.91 -3.91 -3.26
CA MET A 108 1.67 -2.77 -2.75
C MET A 108 0.80 -1.98 -1.82
N GLY A 109 1.32 -1.69 -0.64
CA GLY A 109 0.66 -0.82 0.33
C GLY A 109 1.62 0.23 0.88
N TYR A 110 1.04 1.36 1.28
CA TYR A 110 1.72 2.42 2.00
C TYR A 110 1.14 2.57 3.40
N SER A 111 1.98 2.62 4.44
CA SER A 111 1.59 2.83 5.83
C SER A 111 0.48 1.84 6.27
N LEU A 112 -0.75 2.28 6.56
CA LEU A 112 -1.90 1.40 6.84
C LEU A 112 -2.08 0.34 5.74
N GLY A 113 -2.01 0.76 4.47
CA GLY A 113 -2.12 -0.16 3.33
C GLY A 113 -1.00 -1.19 3.29
N ALA A 114 0.20 -0.83 3.77
CA ALA A 114 1.32 -1.77 3.85
C ALA A 114 1.12 -2.79 5.00
N GLY A 115 0.62 -2.34 6.16
CA GLY A 115 0.19 -3.25 7.24
C GLY A 115 -0.92 -4.20 6.79
N THR A 116 -1.87 -3.67 6.00
CA THR A 116 -2.91 -4.49 5.34
C THR A 116 -2.28 -5.51 4.39
N GLY A 117 -1.31 -5.09 3.54
CA GLY A 117 -0.58 -5.98 2.62
C GLY A 117 0.17 -7.11 3.33
N LEU A 118 0.77 -6.81 4.49
CA LEU A 118 1.39 -7.83 5.35
C LEU A 118 0.33 -8.84 5.82
N GLN A 119 -0.82 -8.38 6.30
CA GLN A 119 -1.88 -9.27 6.79
C GLN A 119 -2.51 -10.10 5.67
N ILE A 120 -2.66 -9.57 4.46
CA ILE A 120 -3.05 -10.39 3.30
C ILE A 120 -2.03 -11.52 3.09
N THR A 121 -0.73 -11.19 3.10
CA THR A 121 0.33 -12.16 2.81
C THR A 121 0.48 -13.22 3.90
N ILE A 122 0.25 -12.85 5.16
CA ILE A 122 0.28 -13.78 6.31
C ILE A 122 -0.93 -14.72 6.30
N ARG A 123 -2.13 -14.19 6.08
CA ARG A 123 -3.41 -14.91 6.27
C ARG A 123 -3.91 -15.58 5.00
N HIS A 124 -3.55 -15.04 3.81
CA HIS A 124 -3.99 -15.48 2.49
C HIS A 124 -2.80 -15.57 1.51
N PRO A 125 -1.74 -16.35 1.86
CA PRO A 125 -0.50 -16.40 1.06
C PRO A 125 -0.73 -16.89 -0.38
N GLU A 126 -1.81 -17.64 -0.62
CA GLU A 126 -2.21 -18.09 -1.95
C GLU A 126 -2.65 -16.95 -2.86
N ALA A 127 -3.13 -15.83 -2.33
CA ALA A 127 -3.59 -14.67 -3.09
C ALA A 127 -2.47 -13.73 -3.51
N VAL A 128 -1.26 -13.83 -2.90
CA VAL A 128 -0.16 -12.88 -3.08
C VAL A 128 0.96 -13.49 -3.91
N ARG A 129 1.33 -12.80 -5.01
CA ARG A 129 2.47 -13.17 -5.86
C ARG A 129 3.76 -12.51 -5.36
N LYS A 130 3.76 -11.20 -5.19
CA LYS A 130 4.84 -10.39 -4.62
C LYS A 130 4.24 -9.34 -3.69
N LEU A 131 4.98 -8.95 -2.66
CA LEU A 131 4.59 -7.93 -1.70
C LEU A 131 5.54 -6.73 -1.76
N VAL A 132 5.00 -5.52 -1.79
CA VAL A 132 5.74 -4.27 -1.62
C VAL A 132 5.20 -3.55 -0.39
N VAL A 133 6.06 -3.35 0.58
CA VAL A 133 5.78 -2.71 1.87
C VAL A 133 6.44 -1.33 1.87
N VAL A 134 5.63 -0.26 1.86
CA VAL A 134 6.16 1.10 1.90
C VAL A 134 5.83 1.72 3.26
N SER A 135 6.87 2.04 4.04
CA SER A 135 6.78 2.81 5.29
C SER A 135 5.77 2.26 6.29
N THR A 136 5.95 1.03 6.77
CA THR A 136 5.18 0.46 7.89
C THR A 136 6.03 -0.41 8.79
N VAL A 137 5.51 -0.76 9.96
CA VAL A 137 6.19 -1.58 10.97
C VAL A 137 5.53 -2.96 11.07
N PHE A 138 6.27 -3.97 11.48
CA PHE A 138 5.73 -5.30 11.82
C PHE A 138 5.45 -5.48 13.32
N LYS A 139 5.92 -4.56 14.17
CA LYS A 139 5.58 -4.46 15.59
C LYS A 139 5.48 -2.99 16.00
N ARG A 140 4.62 -2.70 16.99
CA ARG A 140 4.28 -1.33 17.36
C ARG A 140 5.48 -0.49 17.76
N ASP A 141 6.47 -1.05 18.44
CA ASP A 141 7.66 -0.34 18.91
C ASP A 141 8.67 0.03 17.78
N GLY A 142 8.39 -0.36 16.53
CA GLY A 142 9.15 0.08 15.36
C GLY A 142 9.05 1.57 15.05
N TRP A 143 7.98 2.24 15.50
CA TRP A 143 7.83 3.68 15.38
C TRP A 143 8.72 4.44 16.38
N TYR A 144 9.11 5.67 16.04
CA TYR A 144 9.73 6.56 17.02
C TYR A 144 8.77 6.89 18.17
N PRO A 145 9.26 7.11 19.43
CA PRO A 145 8.40 7.38 20.60
C PRO A 145 7.51 8.60 20.44
N GLU A 146 7.99 9.67 19.80
CA GLU A 146 7.21 10.88 19.52
C GLU A 146 6.08 10.61 18.53
N ILE A 147 6.27 9.71 17.56
CA ILE A 147 5.22 9.29 16.63
C ILE A 147 4.15 8.48 17.35
N LEU A 148 4.56 7.55 18.22
CA LEU A 148 3.62 6.79 19.06
C LEU A 148 2.79 7.71 19.95
N THR A 149 3.42 8.77 20.49
CA THR A 149 2.74 9.79 21.30
C THR A 149 1.71 10.56 20.47
N ALA A 150 2.07 10.99 19.26
CA ALA A 150 1.16 11.68 18.34
C ALA A 150 -0.02 10.77 17.91
N MET A 151 0.25 9.52 17.57
CA MET A 151 -0.77 8.52 17.20
C MET A 151 -1.77 8.28 18.34
N ALA A 152 -1.30 8.28 19.60
CA ALA A 152 -2.16 8.08 20.76
C ALA A 152 -3.18 9.20 20.96
N GLN A 153 -2.95 10.40 20.41
CA GLN A 153 -3.86 11.54 20.48
C GLN A 153 -5.00 11.49 19.46
N LEU A 154 -4.93 10.60 18.45
CA LEU A 154 -5.98 10.52 17.44
C LEU A 154 -7.33 10.16 18.07
N GLY A 155 -8.32 11.01 17.80
CA GLY A 155 -9.66 10.90 18.33
C GLY A 155 -10.51 12.11 17.94
N PRO A 156 -11.69 12.31 18.55
CA PRO A 156 -12.65 13.34 18.14
C PRO A 156 -12.09 14.77 18.13
N ALA A 157 -11.25 15.11 19.12
CA ALA A 157 -10.64 16.44 19.21
C ALA A 157 -9.66 16.70 18.05
N VAL A 158 -8.81 15.71 17.72
CA VAL A 158 -7.89 15.79 16.59
C VAL A 158 -8.65 15.77 15.27
N ALA A 159 -9.78 15.04 15.18
CA ALA A 159 -10.62 15.05 14.00
C ALA A 159 -11.10 16.47 13.62
N GLU A 160 -11.46 17.29 14.61
CA GLU A 160 -11.84 18.68 14.37
C GLU A 160 -10.67 19.54 13.87
N GLN A 161 -9.48 19.36 14.46
CA GLN A 161 -8.27 20.09 14.01
C GLN A 161 -7.89 19.71 12.57
N LEU A 162 -8.01 18.42 12.23
CA LEU A 162 -7.69 17.89 10.89
C LEU A 162 -8.68 18.36 9.80
N LYS A 163 -9.80 19.01 10.12
CA LYS A 163 -10.71 19.61 9.12
C LYS A 163 -10.04 20.68 8.26
N GLN A 164 -8.92 21.24 8.69
CA GLN A 164 -8.13 22.17 7.88
C GLN A 164 -7.12 21.48 6.96
N SER A 165 -6.97 20.15 7.05
CA SER A 165 -5.97 19.39 6.30
C SER A 165 -6.48 19.00 4.91
N PRO A 166 -5.56 18.76 3.93
CA PRO A 166 -5.91 18.20 2.64
C PRO A 166 -6.58 16.82 2.73
N LEU A 167 -6.29 16.03 3.78
CA LEU A 167 -6.92 14.73 4.02
C LEU A 167 -8.42 14.87 4.21
N TYR A 168 -8.86 15.78 5.09
CA TYR A 168 -10.29 16.03 5.29
C TYR A 168 -10.94 16.67 4.05
N GLN A 169 -10.26 17.59 3.38
CA GLN A 169 -10.79 18.21 2.16
C GLN A 169 -11.11 17.16 1.09
N THR A 170 -10.22 16.18 0.92
CA THR A 170 -10.46 15.06 0.02
C THR A 170 -11.60 14.18 0.55
N TYR A 171 -11.53 13.74 1.81
CA TYR A 171 -12.55 12.91 2.43
C TYR A 171 -13.94 13.53 2.32
N SER A 172 -14.11 14.80 2.67
CA SER A 172 -15.41 15.49 2.65
C SER A 172 -16.04 15.57 1.26
N ARG A 173 -15.21 15.54 0.21
CA ARG A 173 -15.67 15.61 -1.19
C ARG A 173 -16.14 14.26 -1.74
N ILE A 174 -15.52 13.14 -1.29
CA ILE A 174 -15.72 11.84 -1.92
C ILE A 174 -16.39 10.79 -1.03
N ALA A 175 -16.36 10.98 0.30
CA ALA A 175 -16.94 10.01 1.22
C ALA A 175 -18.47 9.92 1.06
N PRO A 176 -19.07 8.72 1.18
CA PRO A 176 -20.52 8.54 1.13
C PRO A 176 -21.25 9.32 2.23
N ASN A 177 -20.61 9.49 3.39
CA ASN A 177 -21.11 10.29 4.48
C ASN A 177 -19.95 11.07 5.13
N PRO A 178 -19.70 12.34 4.74
CA PRO A 178 -18.63 13.16 5.30
C PRO A 178 -18.73 13.40 6.82
N ALA A 179 -19.93 13.27 7.41
CA ALA A 179 -20.12 13.40 8.85
C ALA A 179 -19.43 12.27 9.65
N ASN A 180 -19.04 11.17 9.00
CA ASN A 180 -18.32 10.06 9.62
C ASN A 180 -16.81 10.34 9.83
N TRP A 181 -16.28 11.50 9.44
CA TRP A 181 -14.88 11.83 9.65
C TRP A 181 -14.40 11.64 11.09
N PRO A 182 -15.11 12.12 12.14
CA PRO A 182 -14.68 11.87 13.51
C PRO A 182 -14.67 10.38 13.89
N VAL A 183 -15.59 9.60 13.32
CA VAL A 183 -15.63 8.13 13.52
C VAL A 183 -14.40 7.48 12.92
N LEU A 184 -14.04 7.83 11.67
CA LEU A 184 -12.84 7.32 11.02
C LEU A 184 -11.58 7.65 11.82
N VAL A 185 -11.40 8.93 12.21
CA VAL A 185 -10.21 9.36 12.99
C VAL A 185 -10.14 8.64 14.33
N THR A 186 -11.28 8.40 14.98
CA THR A 186 -11.36 7.66 16.24
C THR A 186 -10.95 6.20 16.05
N LYS A 187 -11.51 5.51 15.06
CA LYS A 187 -11.15 4.11 14.74
C LYS A 187 -9.69 3.96 14.35
N MET A 188 -9.13 4.94 13.63
CA MET A 188 -7.69 4.97 13.33
C MET A 188 -6.86 5.14 14.61
N GLY A 189 -7.29 6.01 15.54
CA GLY A 189 -6.66 6.13 16.85
C GLY A 189 -6.71 4.82 17.64
N ASP A 190 -7.85 4.12 17.62
CA ASP A 190 -8.01 2.82 18.29
C ASP A 190 -7.06 1.77 17.71
N LEU A 191 -6.94 1.70 16.38
CA LEU A 191 -5.99 0.83 15.70
C LEU A 191 -4.54 1.13 16.14
N LEU A 192 -4.13 2.40 16.12
CA LEU A 192 -2.75 2.82 16.37
C LEU A 192 -2.33 2.75 17.85
N ARG A 193 -3.31 2.71 18.77
CA ARG A 193 -3.07 2.46 20.20
C ARG A 193 -2.90 0.99 20.54
N ARG A 194 -3.40 0.07 19.69
CA ARG A 194 -3.27 -1.38 19.94
C ARG A 194 -1.81 -1.79 19.90
N ASP A 195 -1.43 -2.61 20.85
CA ASP A 195 -0.16 -3.30 20.80
C ASP A 195 -0.21 -4.48 19.84
N PHE A 196 0.86 -4.70 19.08
CA PHE A 196 1.00 -5.82 18.17
C PHE A 196 2.46 -6.15 17.89
N ASP A 197 2.72 -7.41 17.61
CA ASP A 197 4.01 -7.93 17.13
C ASP A 197 3.73 -9.13 16.20
N TRP A 198 4.02 -8.93 14.92
CA TRP A 198 3.87 -9.95 13.88
C TRP A 198 5.20 -10.63 13.53
N GLY A 199 6.26 -10.47 14.34
CA GLY A 199 7.59 -10.96 14.03
C GLY A 199 7.64 -12.45 13.69
N LYS A 200 6.87 -13.27 14.41
CA LYS A 200 6.76 -14.73 14.13
C LYS A 200 6.11 -15.03 12.79
N ASP A 201 5.10 -14.23 12.41
CA ASP A 201 4.35 -14.41 11.16
C ASP A 201 5.18 -13.90 9.96
N ILE A 202 5.97 -12.83 10.14
CA ILE A 202 6.87 -12.30 9.13
C ILE A 202 7.88 -13.34 8.66
N VAL A 203 8.45 -14.12 9.58
CA VAL A 203 9.40 -15.21 9.26
C VAL A 203 8.75 -16.28 8.37
N ALA A 204 7.45 -16.46 8.46
CA ALA A 204 6.72 -17.44 7.66
C ALA A 204 6.39 -16.99 6.24
N ILE A 205 6.52 -15.70 5.91
CA ILE A 205 6.24 -15.15 4.58
C ILE A 205 7.17 -15.76 3.54
N LYS A 206 6.59 -16.34 2.47
CA LYS A 206 7.32 -16.94 1.35
C LYS A 206 7.30 -16.08 0.09
N ALA A 207 6.31 -15.18 -0.03
CA ALA A 207 6.22 -14.28 -1.16
C ALA A 207 7.45 -13.37 -1.23
N PRO A 208 8.07 -13.20 -2.40
CA PRO A 208 9.12 -12.20 -2.56
C PRO A 208 8.62 -10.83 -2.07
N THR A 209 9.39 -10.19 -1.21
CA THR A 209 8.98 -8.96 -0.53
C THR A 209 10.01 -7.86 -0.72
N LEU A 210 9.56 -6.68 -1.15
CA LEU A 210 10.33 -5.44 -1.17
C LEU A 210 9.89 -4.55 -0.01
N LEU A 211 10.82 -4.16 0.84
CA LEU A 211 10.68 -3.11 1.84
C LEU A 211 11.19 -1.79 1.27
N VAL A 212 10.42 -0.70 1.39
CA VAL A 212 10.82 0.65 0.95
C VAL A 212 10.56 1.64 2.07
N PHE A 213 11.59 2.40 2.45
CA PHE A 213 11.53 3.42 3.48
C PHE A 213 12.24 4.70 3.04
N GLY A 214 11.89 5.84 3.62
CA GLY A 214 12.72 7.05 3.57
C GLY A 214 13.87 6.96 4.58
N ASP A 215 14.98 7.66 4.34
CA ASP A 215 16.06 7.79 5.32
C ASP A 215 15.71 8.70 6.51
N ALA A 216 14.64 9.50 6.36
CA ALA A 216 14.03 10.32 7.41
C ALA A 216 12.59 9.87 7.73
N ASP A 217 12.30 8.56 7.63
CA ASP A 217 10.98 7.98 7.92
C ASP A 217 10.61 8.12 9.41
N SER A 218 9.34 7.95 9.72
CA SER A 218 8.82 7.88 11.09
C SER A 218 9.15 6.56 11.80
N ILE A 219 9.90 5.67 11.14
CA ILE A 219 10.24 4.31 11.58
C ILE A 219 11.73 4.25 11.92
N ARG A 220 12.06 3.63 13.05
CA ARG A 220 13.44 3.50 13.49
C ARG A 220 14.28 2.64 12.53
N PRO A 221 15.48 3.07 12.13
CA PRO A 221 16.34 2.31 11.21
C PRO A 221 16.65 0.88 11.69
N GLU A 222 16.79 0.67 13.00
CA GLU A 222 17.04 -0.65 13.57
C GLU A 222 15.87 -1.59 13.28
N HIS A 223 14.63 -1.07 13.35
CA HIS A 223 13.44 -1.84 13.02
C HIS A 223 13.39 -2.21 11.53
N VAL A 224 13.81 -1.31 10.65
CA VAL A 224 13.89 -1.57 9.20
C VAL A 224 14.85 -2.71 8.90
N VAL A 225 16.02 -2.71 9.56
CA VAL A 225 17.02 -3.77 9.41
C VAL A 225 16.50 -5.10 9.97
N GLU A 226 15.93 -5.09 11.19
CA GLU A 226 15.30 -6.27 11.80
C GLU A 226 14.21 -6.86 10.88
N PHE A 227 13.36 -6.01 10.30
CA PHE A 227 12.31 -6.44 9.39
C PHE A 227 12.88 -7.16 8.15
N PHE A 228 13.92 -6.56 7.53
CA PHE A 228 14.60 -7.16 6.39
C PHE A 228 15.23 -8.52 6.74
N GLU A 229 15.83 -8.65 7.92
CA GLU A 229 16.44 -9.89 8.40
C GLU A 229 15.41 -10.99 8.68
N LEU A 230 14.25 -10.64 9.26
CA LEU A 230 13.15 -11.58 9.52
C LEU A 230 12.59 -12.16 8.21
N LEU A 231 12.56 -11.38 7.12
CA LEU A 231 12.18 -11.84 5.78
C LEU A 231 13.29 -12.68 5.11
N GLY A 232 14.42 -12.90 5.77
CA GLY A 232 15.53 -13.69 5.26
C GLY A 232 16.57 -12.89 4.47
N GLY A 233 16.49 -11.54 4.49
CA GLY A 233 17.47 -10.65 3.89
C GLY A 233 18.75 -10.54 4.70
N GLY A 234 19.86 -10.11 4.06
CA GLY A 234 21.12 -9.79 4.74
C GLY A 234 21.84 -10.95 5.43
N LYS A 235 21.45 -12.21 5.21
CA LYS A 235 22.01 -13.38 5.91
C LYS A 235 23.37 -13.85 5.37
N LYS A 236 23.69 -13.49 4.12
CA LYS A 236 24.97 -13.82 3.47
C LYS A 236 25.25 -12.85 2.32
N ASP A 237 26.49 -12.86 1.85
CA ASP A 237 26.88 -12.15 0.63
C ASP A 237 26.10 -12.64 -0.59
N GLY A 238 25.72 -11.72 -1.48
CA GLY A 238 24.95 -12.00 -2.70
C GLY A 238 25.72 -12.84 -3.72
N GLY A 239 27.03 -12.82 -3.68
CA GLY A 239 27.91 -13.46 -4.67
C GLY A 239 27.94 -12.71 -6.00
N TRP A 240 28.96 -12.97 -6.81
CA TRP A 240 29.12 -12.38 -8.14
C TRP A 240 28.01 -12.80 -9.11
N ASP A 241 27.44 -13.98 -8.92
CA ASP A 241 26.38 -14.59 -9.74
C ASP A 241 24.98 -14.34 -9.18
N GLY A 242 24.87 -13.64 -8.05
CA GLY A 242 23.61 -13.38 -7.38
C GLY A 242 23.01 -14.59 -6.64
N SER A 243 23.72 -15.72 -6.53
CA SER A 243 23.22 -16.95 -5.89
C SER A 243 22.91 -16.80 -4.39
N GLY A 244 23.49 -15.77 -3.75
CA GLY A 244 23.23 -15.40 -2.36
C GLY A 244 22.06 -14.47 -2.13
N ILE A 245 21.42 -13.95 -3.20
CA ILE A 245 20.34 -13.00 -3.09
C ILE A 245 19.07 -13.71 -2.57
N SER A 246 18.51 -13.22 -1.45
CA SER A 246 17.27 -13.74 -0.85
C SER A 246 16.03 -13.28 -1.63
N ASN A 247 14.83 -13.73 -1.21
CA ASN A 247 13.56 -13.21 -1.74
C ASN A 247 13.18 -11.83 -1.14
N ALA A 248 13.84 -11.42 -0.06
CA ALA A 248 13.67 -10.08 0.51
C ALA A 248 14.54 -9.06 -0.22
N ARG A 249 14.00 -7.86 -0.40
CA ARG A 249 14.70 -6.68 -0.93
C ARG A 249 14.48 -5.52 0.02
N LEU A 250 15.45 -4.63 0.10
CA LEU A 250 15.39 -3.39 0.89
C LEU A 250 15.82 -2.22 0.02
N ALA A 251 15.01 -1.16 0.03
CA ALA A 251 15.34 0.14 -0.54
C ALA A 251 15.15 1.22 0.54
N ILE A 252 16.17 2.06 0.73
CA ILE A 252 16.09 3.27 1.53
C ILE A 252 16.27 4.44 0.57
N LEU A 253 15.24 5.27 0.44
CA LEU A 253 15.20 6.38 -0.50
C LEU A 253 15.68 7.65 0.21
N PRO A 254 16.75 8.31 -0.29
CA PRO A 254 17.37 9.44 0.39
C PRO A 254 16.48 10.70 0.36
N GLY A 255 16.51 11.47 1.46
CA GLY A 255 15.79 12.73 1.60
C GLY A 255 14.27 12.59 1.71
N LEU A 256 13.76 11.38 1.98
CA LEU A 256 12.33 11.13 2.06
C LEU A 256 11.91 10.82 3.51
N THR A 257 10.72 11.31 3.84
CA THR A 257 10.03 11.08 5.11
C THR A 257 8.85 10.12 4.92
N HIS A 258 8.23 9.72 6.01
CA HIS A 258 6.96 8.97 5.97
C HIS A 258 5.90 9.65 5.10
N TYR A 259 5.86 11.00 5.11
CA TYR A 259 4.75 11.77 4.56
C TYR A 259 4.89 12.12 3.07
N ASN A 260 6.11 12.12 2.51
CA ASN A 260 6.35 12.48 1.12
C ASN A 260 6.84 11.32 0.24
N ILE A 261 7.11 10.15 0.83
CA ILE A 261 7.63 8.99 0.07
C ILE A 261 6.66 8.54 -1.03
N VAL A 262 5.35 8.60 -0.78
CA VAL A 262 4.33 8.12 -1.72
C VAL A 262 4.20 9.01 -2.96
N SER A 263 4.56 10.30 -2.85
CA SER A 263 4.60 11.25 -3.97
C SER A 263 6.01 11.40 -4.57
N SER A 264 6.97 10.61 -4.10
CA SER A 264 8.33 10.69 -4.64
C SER A 264 8.44 10.07 -6.04
N PRO A 265 9.06 10.76 -7.01
CA PRO A 265 9.31 10.19 -8.34
C PRO A 265 10.27 8.99 -8.31
N ALA A 266 11.01 8.78 -7.22
CA ALA A 266 11.90 7.63 -7.04
C ALA A 266 11.15 6.34 -6.68
N LEU A 267 9.93 6.43 -6.13
CA LEU A 267 9.21 5.26 -5.61
C LEU A 267 8.78 4.30 -6.73
N ALA A 268 8.08 4.80 -7.75
CA ALA A 268 7.55 3.94 -8.80
C ALA A 268 8.63 3.16 -9.56
N PRO A 269 9.77 3.76 -10.00
CA PRO A 269 10.86 3.02 -10.63
C PRO A 269 11.46 1.94 -9.72
N THR A 270 11.65 2.24 -8.43
CA THR A 270 12.16 1.27 -7.44
C THR A 270 11.23 0.06 -7.33
N VAL A 271 9.93 0.30 -7.23
CA VAL A 271 8.92 -0.75 -7.11
C VAL A 271 8.81 -1.56 -8.41
N LEU A 272 8.75 -0.92 -9.57
CA LEU A 272 8.65 -1.59 -10.87
C LEU A 272 9.85 -2.49 -11.12
N SER A 273 11.07 -2.05 -10.80
CA SER A 273 12.27 -2.88 -10.91
C SER A 273 12.16 -4.21 -10.15
N PHE A 274 11.55 -4.19 -8.97
CA PHE A 274 11.28 -5.41 -8.19
C PHE A 274 10.13 -6.24 -8.77
N LEU A 275 9.01 -5.58 -9.14
CA LEU A 275 7.84 -6.30 -9.65
C LEU A 275 8.11 -6.98 -10.99
N ASP A 276 8.95 -6.38 -11.84
CA ASP A 276 9.31 -6.92 -13.17
C ASP A 276 10.42 -7.96 -13.12
N ALA A 277 11.18 -8.03 -12.01
CA ALA A 277 12.20 -9.06 -11.85
C ALA A 277 11.58 -10.47 -11.90
N PRO A 278 12.25 -11.47 -12.54
CA PRO A 278 11.76 -12.85 -12.56
C PRO A 278 11.61 -13.40 -11.14
N MET A 279 10.67 -14.33 -10.96
CA MET A 279 10.53 -15.06 -9.71
C MET A 279 11.77 -15.97 -9.52
N ALA A 280 12.30 -16.01 -8.29
CA ALA A 280 13.37 -16.94 -7.98
C ALA A 280 12.92 -18.38 -8.28
N GLY A 281 13.64 -19.09 -9.14
CA GLY A 281 13.30 -20.46 -9.55
C GLY A 281 12.49 -20.59 -10.85
N ALA A 282 12.09 -19.53 -11.51
CA ALA A 282 11.57 -19.55 -12.86
C ALA A 282 12.74 -19.58 -13.87
N LYS A 283 13.30 -20.76 -14.10
CA LYS A 283 14.19 -21.07 -15.24
C LYS A 283 13.48 -22.00 -16.17
#